data_f0d26bf4f2a59d4a695e74314635242e
#
_entry.id   f0d26bf4f2a59d4a695e74314635242e
#
_cell.length_a   1.000
_cell.length_b   1.000
_cell.length_c   1.000
_cell.angle_alpha   90.00
_cell.angle_beta   90.00
_cell.angle_gamma   90.00
#
_symmetry.space_group_name_H-M   'P 1'
#
loop_
_entity.id
_entity.type
_entity.pdbx_description
1 polymer ?
#
loop_
_entity_poly.entity_id
_entity_poly.type
_entity_poly.pdbx_seq_one_letter_code
_entity_poly.pdbx_strand_id
1 'polypeptide(L)'
;MGKISQSVSLGYLTRRIARKANIPFEEAPVGFKFIAEKLLHEGAAFAAEESGGYAWKGNQPESDGLVTFLLIAEMLINEKKNLSSLVANLEKEYGKTCFLRRDIALPKVMPNKHSFAVKVKKKLPKTMLGHKIAETETIDGLKIILENDWWLLMRPSGTELMMRAYAETDSSAETEKMLDLACKLAAVK
;
A
#
# COMPACT_ATOMS: atom_id res chain seq x y z
N MET A 1 -4.84 8.75 21.66
CA MET A 1 -4.86 8.96 20.20
C MET A 1 -4.96 7.59 19.56
N GLY A 2 -5.86 7.36 18.60
CA GLY A 2 -6.00 6.03 17.99
C GLY A 2 -4.88 5.74 16.98
N LYS A 3 -4.72 4.49 16.57
CA LYS A 3 -3.76 4.09 15.55
C LYS A 3 -4.29 4.34 14.13
N ILE A 4 -3.39 4.40 13.17
CA ILE A 4 -3.70 4.40 11.72
C ILE A 4 -3.55 2.99 11.20
N SER A 5 -4.57 2.49 10.49
CA SER A 5 -4.54 1.20 9.80
C SER A 5 -4.68 1.41 8.29
N GLN A 6 -3.92 0.66 7.50
CA GLN A 6 -4.07 0.70 6.04
C GLN A 6 -3.96 -0.70 5.42
N SER A 7 -4.48 -0.85 4.20
CA SER A 7 -4.20 -2.06 3.45
C SER A 7 -2.72 -2.14 3.05
N VAL A 8 -2.16 -3.34 3.04
CA VAL A 8 -0.76 -3.60 2.68
C VAL A 8 -0.39 -3.11 1.27
N SER A 9 -1.39 -2.84 0.42
CA SER A 9 -1.23 -2.32 -0.94
C SER A 9 -1.22 -0.79 -1.05
N LEU A 10 -1.56 -0.06 0.02
CA LEU A 10 -1.54 1.40 0.00
C LEU A 10 -0.10 1.94 0.11
N GLY A 11 0.16 3.09 -0.52
CA GLY A 11 1.45 3.77 -0.46
C GLY A 11 1.86 4.23 0.93
N TYR A 12 3.14 4.51 1.13
CA TYR A 12 3.72 4.78 2.46
C TYR A 12 3.58 6.22 2.97
N LEU A 13 2.89 7.10 2.25
CA LEU A 13 2.65 8.46 2.73
C LEU A 13 1.98 8.45 4.12
N THR A 14 0.94 7.64 4.30
CA THR A 14 0.23 7.48 5.58
C THR A 14 1.17 6.99 6.69
N ARG A 15 2.04 6.01 6.39
CA ARG A 15 3.07 5.53 7.32
C ARG A 15 4.08 6.61 7.70
N ARG A 16 4.49 7.45 6.74
CA ARG A 16 5.43 8.56 7.00
C ARG A 16 4.79 9.64 7.87
N ILE A 17 3.53 9.96 7.64
CA ILE A 17 2.74 10.87 8.48
C ILE A 17 2.63 10.30 9.90
N ALA A 18 2.23 9.04 10.05
CA ALA A 18 2.12 8.37 11.35
C ALA A 18 3.44 8.39 12.11
N ARG A 19 4.57 8.05 11.45
CA ARG A 19 5.92 8.07 12.04
C ARG A 19 6.29 9.46 12.56
N LYS A 20 6.07 10.52 11.75
CA LYS A 20 6.39 11.90 12.14
C LYS A 20 5.54 12.42 13.29
N ALA A 21 4.26 12.00 13.32
CA ALA A 21 3.32 12.38 14.37
C ALA A 21 3.36 11.48 15.62
N ASN A 22 4.23 10.47 15.65
CA ASN A 22 4.28 9.44 16.71
C ASN A 22 2.92 8.74 16.92
N ILE A 23 2.18 8.49 15.84
CA ILE A 23 0.93 7.75 15.85
C ILE A 23 1.22 6.28 15.56
N PRO A 24 0.71 5.31 16.33
CA PRO A 24 0.82 3.89 16.01
C PRO A 24 0.25 3.59 14.61
N PHE A 25 0.96 2.77 13.85
CA PHE A 25 0.63 2.41 12.49
C PHE A 25 0.66 0.89 12.30
N GLU A 26 -0.27 0.38 11.52
CA GLU A 26 -0.29 -1.04 11.14
C GLU A 26 -0.78 -1.24 9.70
N GLU A 27 -0.38 -2.36 9.11
CA GLU A 27 -0.91 -2.83 7.82
C GLU A 27 -1.83 -4.04 8.03
N ALA A 28 -2.86 -4.13 7.18
CA ALA A 28 -3.83 -5.23 7.15
C ALA A 28 -3.90 -5.84 5.74
N PRO A 29 -4.42 -7.06 5.58
CA PRO A 29 -4.67 -7.64 4.26
C PRO A 29 -5.57 -6.73 3.42
N VAL A 30 -5.47 -6.86 2.08
CA VAL A 30 -6.35 -6.13 1.15
C VAL A 30 -7.79 -6.60 1.30
N GLY A 31 -8.68 -5.66 1.49
CA GLY A 31 -10.12 -5.85 1.65
C GLY A 31 -10.66 -5.08 2.84
N PHE A 32 -11.64 -4.22 2.56
CA PHE A 32 -12.15 -3.26 3.55
C PHE A 32 -12.57 -3.90 4.87
N LYS A 33 -13.10 -5.12 4.84
CA LYS A 33 -13.47 -5.89 6.04
C LYS A 33 -12.35 -6.01 7.08
N PHE A 34 -11.09 -6.15 6.64
CA PHE A 34 -9.96 -6.30 7.56
C PHE A 34 -9.61 -4.98 8.27
N ILE A 35 -9.68 -3.87 7.55
CA ILE A 35 -9.44 -2.56 8.16
C ILE A 35 -10.67 -2.05 8.93
N ALA A 36 -11.89 -2.46 8.56
CA ALA A 36 -13.09 -2.20 9.34
C ALA A 36 -13.03 -2.86 10.74
N GLU A 37 -12.53 -4.08 10.84
CA GLU A 37 -12.30 -4.74 12.13
C GLU A 37 -11.32 -3.94 13.01
N LYS A 38 -10.29 -3.33 12.42
CA LYS A 38 -9.35 -2.48 13.15
C LYS A 38 -10.01 -1.24 13.75
N LEU A 39 -10.95 -0.63 13.01
CA LEU A 39 -11.75 0.50 13.50
C LEU A 39 -12.68 0.10 14.63
N LEU A 40 -13.38 -1.04 14.49
CA LEU A 40 -14.38 -1.50 15.44
C LEU A 40 -13.78 -2.03 16.75
N HIS A 41 -12.75 -2.84 16.65
CA HIS A 41 -12.31 -3.68 17.75
C HIS A 41 -10.89 -3.43 18.23
N GLU A 42 -10.05 -2.80 17.41
CA GLU A 42 -8.63 -2.67 17.72
C GLU A 42 -8.14 -1.22 17.91
N GLY A 43 -9.06 -0.26 18.02
CA GLY A 43 -8.75 1.13 18.36
C GLY A 43 -8.13 1.97 17.24
N ALA A 44 -8.29 1.57 15.97
CA ALA A 44 -7.92 2.42 14.86
C ALA A 44 -8.77 3.69 14.85
N ALA A 45 -8.16 4.84 14.55
CA ALA A 45 -8.84 6.12 14.41
C ALA A 45 -9.10 6.46 12.93
N PHE A 46 -8.28 5.92 12.04
CA PHE A 46 -8.37 6.10 10.59
C PHE A 46 -7.96 4.82 9.88
N ALA A 47 -8.64 4.51 8.80
CA ALA A 47 -8.36 3.36 7.96
C ALA A 47 -8.47 3.72 6.47
N ALA A 48 -7.58 3.14 5.65
CA ALA A 48 -7.50 3.46 4.22
C ALA A 48 -7.07 2.27 3.35
N GLU A 49 -7.60 2.24 2.13
CA GLU A 49 -7.20 1.31 1.06
C GLU A 49 -6.74 2.06 -0.20
N GLU A 50 -5.91 1.41 -0.98
CA GLU A 50 -5.42 1.90 -2.27
C GLU A 50 -6.56 2.11 -3.29
N SER A 51 -7.65 1.37 -3.16
CA SER A 51 -8.85 1.50 -3.99
C SER A 51 -9.68 2.76 -3.74
N GLY A 52 -9.30 3.59 -2.78
CA GLY A 52 -10.01 4.83 -2.42
C GLY A 52 -11.06 4.64 -1.33
N GLY A 53 -11.01 3.53 -0.60
CA GLY A 53 -11.82 3.33 0.59
C GLY A 53 -11.20 4.01 1.81
N TYR A 54 -11.95 4.88 2.47
CA TYR A 54 -11.53 5.58 3.69
C TYR A 54 -12.61 5.48 4.75
N ALA A 55 -12.20 5.32 6.02
CA ALA A 55 -13.11 5.33 7.16
C ALA A 55 -12.44 5.92 8.42
N TRP A 56 -13.25 6.45 9.31
CA TRP A 56 -12.82 7.10 10.54
C TRP A 56 -13.58 6.57 11.75
N LYS A 57 -12.92 6.57 12.88
CA LYS A 57 -13.57 6.27 14.17
C LYS A 57 -14.72 7.25 14.42
N GLY A 58 -15.87 6.70 14.78
CA GLY A 58 -17.07 7.50 15.06
C GLY A 58 -18.02 7.65 13.87
N ASN A 59 -17.61 7.19 12.69
CA ASN A 59 -18.46 6.98 11.52
C ASN A 59 -18.71 5.47 11.30
N GLN A 60 -19.49 5.11 10.28
CA GLN A 60 -19.67 3.71 9.92
C GLN A 60 -18.32 3.07 9.54
N PRO A 61 -18.06 1.81 9.93
CA PRO A 61 -16.83 1.12 9.61
C PRO A 61 -16.85 0.57 8.18
N GLU A 62 -17.23 1.41 7.26
CA GLU A 62 -17.36 1.14 5.83
C GLU A 62 -16.71 2.26 5.02
N SER A 63 -16.35 1.95 3.78
CA SER A 63 -15.85 2.94 2.84
C SER A 63 -16.95 3.94 2.53
N ASP A 64 -16.77 5.20 2.96
CA ASP A 64 -17.74 6.26 2.78
C ASP A 64 -17.19 7.36 1.86
N GLY A 65 -17.52 7.26 0.58
CA GLY A 65 -17.10 8.22 -0.43
C GLY A 65 -17.76 9.58 -0.26
N LEU A 66 -18.99 9.65 0.27
CA LEU A 66 -19.69 10.92 0.49
C LEU A 66 -19.05 11.72 1.63
N VAL A 67 -18.82 11.09 2.77
CA VAL A 67 -18.12 11.73 3.90
C VAL A 67 -16.70 12.11 3.48
N THR A 68 -15.99 11.26 2.75
CA THR A 68 -14.66 11.57 2.21
C THR A 68 -14.69 12.83 1.34
N PHE A 69 -15.66 12.94 0.43
CA PHE A 69 -15.84 14.12 -0.42
C PHE A 69 -16.09 15.38 0.40
N LEU A 70 -16.99 15.32 1.39
CA LEU A 70 -17.31 16.46 2.25
C LEU A 70 -16.10 16.94 3.06
N LEU A 71 -15.32 16.02 3.61
CA LEU A 71 -14.09 16.34 4.35
C LEU A 71 -13.03 16.98 3.45
N ILE A 72 -12.87 16.50 2.22
CA ILE A 72 -11.95 17.12 1.24
C ILE A 72 -12.45 18.52 0.86
N ALA A 73 -13.75 18.69 0.63
CA ALA A 73 -14.32 20.01 0.31
C ALA A 73 -14.12 21.00 1.46
N GLU A 74 -14.38 20.59 2.70
CA GLU A 74 -14.13 21.41 3.90
C GLU A 74 -12.65 21.79 4.01
N MET A 75 -11.74 20.83 3.82
CA MET A 75 -10.30 21.07 3.84
C MET A 75 -9.88 22.11 2.79
N LEU A 76 -10.38 22.01 1.56
CA LEU A 76 -10.05 22.97 0.48
C LEU A 76 -10.53 24.39 0.81
N ILE A 77 -11.73 24.53 1.42
CA ILE A 77 -12.28 25.81 1.84
C ILE A 77 -11.44 26.42 2.97
N ASN A 78 -11.10 25.63 3.98
CA ASN A 78 -10.35 26.08 5.16
C ASN A 78 -8.91 26.46 4.78
N GLU A 79 -8.24 25.65 3.98
CA GLU A 79 -6.86 25.88 3.55
C GLU A 79 -6.73 26.99 2.49
N LYS A 80 -7.83 27.35 1.81
CA LYS A 80 -7.84 28.31 0.68
C LYS A 80 -6.82 27.97 -0.40
N LYS A 81 -6.60 26.69 -0.62
CA LYS A 81 -5.65 26.14 -1.62
C LYS A 81 -6.36 25.12 -2.50
N ASN A 82 -5.87 24.94 -3.71
CA ASN A 82 -6.32 23.85 -4.55
C ASN A 82 -5.64 22.52 -4.14
N LEU A 83 -6.22 21.40 -4.55
CA LEU A 83 -5.75 20.06 -4.18
C LEU A 83 -4.29 19.82 -4.61
N SER A 84 -3.89 20.28 -5.81
CA SER A 84 -2.52 20.11 -6.31
C SER A 84 -1.50 20.80 -5.40
N SER A 85 -1.83 21.99 -4.87
CA SER A 85 -0.96 22.71 -3.93
C SER A 85 -0.84 21.99 -2.59
N LEU A 86 -1.94 21.39 -2.11
CA LEU A 86 -1.93 20.60 -0.88
C LEU A 86 -1.08 19.32 -1.05
N VAL A 87 -1.23 18.62 -2.17
CA VAL A 87 -0.40 17.45 -2.50
C VAL A 87 1.08 17.85 -2.58
N ALA A 88 1.42 18.95 -3.27
CA ALA A 88 2.80 19.42 -3.35
C ALA A 88 3.40 19.77 -1.97
N ASN A 89 2.59 20.31 -1.05
CA ASN A 89 3.02 20.54 0.33
C ASN A 89 3.31 19.22 1.07
N LEU A 90 2.46 18.22 0.91
CA LEU A 90 2.69 16.89 1.49
C LEU A 90 3.97 16.25 0.92
N GLU A 91 4.18 16.31 -0.39
CA GLU A 91 5.41 15.81 -1.03
C GLU A 91 6.67 16.52 -0.51
N LYS A 92 6.60 17.85 -0.31
CA LYS A 92 7.69 18.63 0.27
C LYS A 92 7.99 18.24 1.70
N GLU A 93 6.97 17.94 2.49
CA GLU A 93 7.10 17.66 3.92
C GLU A 93 7.50 16.20 4.22
N TYR A 94 6.97 15.25 3.45
CA TYR A 94 7.10 13.82 3.70
C TYR A 94 7.93 13.07 2.64
N GLY A 95 8.39 13.78 1.61
CA GLY A 95 9.12 13.21 0.47
C GLY A 95 8.17 12.78 -0.65
N LYS A 96 8.61 13.06 -1.87
CA LYS A 96 7.90 12.63 -3.07
C LYS A 96 8.03 11.13 -3.26
N THR A 97 6.94 10.48 -3.69
CA THR A 97 6.94 9.09 -4.11
C THR A 97 6.18 8.91 -5.41
N CYS A 98 6.48 7.83 -6.10
CA CYS A 98 5.73 7.37 -7.26
C CYS A 98 5.20 5.96 -6.94
N PHE A 99 3.89 5.87 -6.83
CA PHE A 99 3.18 4.61 -6.62
C PHE A 99 2.52 4.16 -7.93
N LEU A 100 2.76 2.92 -8.33
CA LEU A 100 2.12 2.30 -9.50
C LEU A 100 1.61 0.90 -9.16
N ARG A 101 0.56 0.50 -9.89
CA ARG A 101 0.04 -0.85 -9.91
C ARG A 101 0.11 -1.42 -11.33
N ARG A 102 0.43 -2.71 -11.43
CA ARG A 102 0.39 -3.46 -12.68
C ARG A 102 -0.28 -4.81 -12.46
N ASP A 103 -1.26 -5.13 -13.30
CA ASP A 103 -1.89 -6.44 -13.32
C ASP A 103 -1.12 -7.35 -14.30
N ILE A 104 -0.63 -8.48 -13.80
CA ILE A 104 0.26 -9.41 -14.51
C ILE A 104 -0.51 -10.71 -14.73
N ALA A 105 -0.70 -11.11 -16.00
CA ALA A 105 -1.33 -12.38 -16.34
C ALA A 105 -0.48 -13.57 -15.86
N LEU A 106 -1.14 -14.55 -15.25
CA LEU A 106 -0.53 -15.78 -14.79
C LEU A 106 -1.06 -16.98 -15.60
N PRO A 107 -0.24 -18.02 -15.84
CA PRO A 107 -0.66 -19.20 -16.57
C PRO A 107 -1.65 -20.09 -15.79
N LYS A 108 -1.73 -19.90 -14.47
CA LYS A 108 -2.64 -20.63 -13.58
C LYS A 108 -3.04 -19.78 -12.37
N VAL A 109 -4.22 -20.07 -11.84
CA VAL A 109 -4.69 -19.50 -10.57
C VAL A 109 -3.76 -19.93 -9.43
N MET A 110 -3.48 -19.01 -8.51
CA MET A 110 -2.64 -19.27 -7.33
C MET A 110 -3.45 -19.04 -6.04
N PRO A 111 -4.31 -19.97 -5.63
CA PRO A 111 -5.21 -19.78 -4.49
C PRO A 111 -4.45 -19.65 -3.16
N ASN A 112 -3.28 -20.28 -3.05
CA ASN A 112 -2.45 -20.21 -1.85
C ASN A 112 -1.36 -19.15 -1.98
N LYS A 113 -1.67 -17.93 -1.55
CA LYS A 113 -0.77 -16.78 -1.57
C LYS A 113 0.50 -17.00 -0.73
N HIS A 114 0.38 -17.74 0.38
CA HIS A 114 1.52 -18.06 1.23
C HIS A 114 2.53 -18.97 0.51
N SER A 115 2.06 -20.03 -0.16
CA SER A 115 2.94 -20.88 -0.97
C SER A 115 3.64 -20.12 -2.09
N PHE A 116 2.95 -19.17 -2.72
CA PHE A 116 3.55 -18.28 -3.71
C PHE A 116 4.65 -17.44 -3.07
N ALA A 117 4.36 -16.77 -1.95
CA ALA A 117 5.32 -15.93 -1.24
C ALA A 117 6.60 -16.71 -0.86
N VAL A 118 6.44 -17.93 -0.31
CA VAL A 118 7.58 -18.80 0.06
C VAL A 118 8.44 -19.15 -1.17
N LYS A 119 7.81 -19.49 -2.30
CA LYS A 119 8.54 -19.82 -3.55
C LYS A 119 9.32 -18.63 -4.09
N VAL A 120 8.69 -17.45 -4.13
CA VAL A 120 9.35 -16.24 -4.63
C VAL A 120 10.46 -15.80 -3.68
N LYS A 121 10.22 -15.84 -2.36
CA LYS A 121 11.21 -15.46 -1.34
C LYS A 121 12.52 -16.24 -1.47
N LYS A 122 12.48 -17.53 -1.81
CA LYS A 122 13.68 -18.36 -2.04
C LYS A 122 14.54 -17.90 -3.22
N LYS A 123 13.97 -17.13 -4.14
CA LYS A 123 14.63 -16.66 -5.37
C LYS A 123 14.97 -15.17 -5.34
N LEU A 124 14.69 -14.50 -4.22
CA LEU A 124 15.01 -13.08 -4.10
C LEU A 124 16.52 -12.86 -4.15
N PRO A 125 16.97 -11.87 -4.91
CA PRO A 125 18.36 -11.41 -4.86
C PRO A 125 18.65 -10.74 -3.51
N LYS A 126 19.92 -10.54 -3.19
CA LYS A 126 20.30 -9.78 -1.99
C LYS A 126 19.96 -8.29 -2.09
N THR A 127 19.95 -7.77 -3.30
CA THR A 127 19.66 -6.36 -3.61
C THR A 127 18.67 -6.26 -4.76
N MET A 128 17.82 -5.23 -4.75
CA MET A 128 16.92 -4.87 -5.85
C MET A 128 17.16 -3.38 -6.19
N LEU A 129 17.34 -3.08 -7.47
CA LEU A 129 17.64 -1.72 -7.96
C LEU A 129 18.78 -1.02 -7.18
N GLY A 130 19.82 -1.79 -6.79
CA GLY A 130 20.98 -1.27 -6.06
C GLY A 130 20.81 -1.19 -4.52
N HIS A 131 19.60 -1.38 -3.98
CA HIS A 131 19.31 -1.31 -2.54
C HIS A 131 19.16 -2.70 -1.94
N LYS A 132 19.59 -2.87 -0.68
CA LYS A 132 19.42 -4.12 0.07
C LYS A 132 17.95 -4.33 0.44
N ILE A 133 17.53 -5.59 0.46
CA ILE A 133 16.25 -5.97 1.04
C ILE A 133 16.37 -5.87 2.56
N ALA A 134 15.59 -4.96 3.16
CA ALA A 134 15.54 -4.77 4.61
C ALA A 134 14.59 -5.77 5.26
N GLU A 135 13.42 -5.97 4.67
CA GLU A 135 12.36 -6.79 5.24
C GLU A 135 11.50 -7.46 4.17
N THR A 136 10.85 -8.56 4.53
CA THR A 136 9.82 -9.19 3.70
C THR A 136 8.63 -9.58 4.56
N GLU A 137 7.43 -9.22 4.11
CA GLU A 137 6.16 -9.52 4.77
C GLU A 137 5.28 -10.42 3.91
N THR A 138 4.45 -11.24 4.54
CA THR A 138 3.56 -12.18 3.86
C THR A 138 2.10 -12.06 4.30
N ILE A 139 1.68 -10.86 4.67
CA ILE A 139 0.32 -10.55 5.16
C ILE A 139 -0.72 -10.90 4.09
N ASP A 140 -0.51 -10.48 2.83
CA ASP A 140 -1.41 -10.78 1.71
C ASP A 140 -0.64 -10.89 0.38
N GLY A 141 0.16 -11.94 0.25
CA GLY A 141 1.11 -12.14 -0.84
C GLY A 141 2.55 -12.01 -0.34
N LEU A 142 3.43 -11.42 -1.13
CA LEU A 142 4.80 -11.12 -0.74
C LEU A 142 5.08 -9.63 -0.90
N LYS A 143 5.31 -8.93 0.21
CA LYS A 143 5.82 -7.56 0.22
C LYS A 143 7.32 -7.59 0.52
N ILE A 144 8.08 -6.88 -0.29
CA ILE A 144 9.54 -6.75 -0.22
C ILE A 144 9.81 -5.28 0.05
N ILE A 145 10.49 -4.98 1.16
CA ILE A 145 10.79 -3.61 1.60
C ILE A 145 12.31 -3.44 1.54
N LEU A 146 12.76 -2.36 0.90
CA LEU A 146 14.17 -2.04 0.75
C LEU A 146 14.63 -1.07 1.85
N GLU A 147 15.94 -0.97 2.07
CA GLU A 147 16.54 -0.13 3.10
C GLU A 147 16.25 1.38 2.96
N ASN A 148 15.85 1.83 1.78
CA ASN A 148 15.45 3.21 1.47
C ASN A 148 13.92 3.43 1.47
N ASP A 149 13.15 2.57 2.12
CA ASP A 149 11.68 2.56 2.17
C ASP A 149 10.98 2.31 0.81
N TRP A 150 11.70 1.99 -0.28
CA TRP A 150 11.07 1.50 -1.51
C TRP A 150 10.48 0.12 -1.27
N TRP A 151 9.37 -0.19 -1.94
CA TRP A 151 8.75 -1.49 -1.75
C TRP A 151 8.07 -2.05 -3.00
N LEU A 152 7.94 -3.37 -3.03
CA LEU A 152 7.22 -4.14 -4.03
C LEU A 152 6.30 -5.14 -3.33
N LEU A 153 5.00 -5.11 -3.64
CA LEU A 153 4.04 -6.13 -3.23
C LEU A 153 3.64 -6.97 -4.44
N MET A 154 3.75 -8.28 -4.33
CA MET A 154 3.30 -9.27 -5.30
C MET A 154 2.14 -10.07 -4.71
N ARG A 155 0.93 -9.84 -5.22
CA ARG A 155 -0.31 -10.39 -4.69
C ARG A 155 -1.05 -11.20 -5.77
N PRO A 156 -0.88 -12.55 -5.83
CA PRO A 156 -1.65 -13.36 -6.76
C PRO A 156 -3.13 -13.37 -6.38
N SER A 157 -4.00 -13.41 -7.39
CA SER A 157 -5.42 -13.65 -7.20
C SER A 157 -5.66 -15.12 -6.87
N GLY A 158 -6.57 -15.36 -5.92
CA GLY A 158 -7.01 -16.73 -5.59
C GLY A 158 -8.05 -17.30 -6.56
N THR A 159 -8.64 -16.45 -7.41
CA THR A 159 -9.77 -16.80 -8.28
C THR A 159 -9.54 -16.46 -9.76
N GLU A 160 -8.58 -15.58 -10.07
CA GLU A 160 -8.31 -15.08 -11.41
C GLU A 160 -6.89 -15.49 -11.87
N LEU A 161 -6.70 -15.60 -13.18
CA LEU A 161 -5.40 -15.88 -13.79
C LEU A 161 -4.50 -14.64 -13.80
N MET A 162 -4.37 -13.99 -12.64
CA MET A 162 -3.61 -12.75 -12.52
C MET A 162 -2.91 -12.60 -11.17
N MET A 163 -1.90 -11.77 -11.18
CA MET A 163 -1.22 -11.23 -10.00
C MET A 163 -1.25 -9.70 -10.07
N ARG A 164 -1.64 -9.06 -9.00
CA ARG A 164 -1.49 -7.61 -8.84
C ARG A 164 -0.12 -7.31 -8.23
N ALA A 165 0.68 -6.55 -8.94
CA ALA A 165 1.94 -6.02 -8.45
C ALA A 165 1.77 -4.53 -8.13
N TYR A 166 2.23 -4.12 -6.97
CA TYR A 166 2.22 -2.74 -6.50
C TYR A 166 3.64 -2.35 -6.14
N ALA A 167 4.08 -1.19 -6.56
CA ALA A 167 5.40 -0.70 -6.21
C ALA A 167 5.38 0.79 -5.90
N GLU A 168 6.23 1.21 -5.00
CA GLU A 168 6.46 2.61 -4.68
C GLU A 168 7.96 2.88 -4.56
N THR A 169 8.41 3.88 -5.29
CA THR A 169 9.79 4.40 -5.24
C THR A 169 9.74 5.93 -5.28
N ASP A 170 10.85 6.62 -5.48
CA ASP A 170 10.91 8.08 -5.59
C ASP A 170 10.70 8.60 -7.01
N SER A 171 10.65 7.73 -8.03
CA SER A 171 10.47 8.13 -9.42
C SER A 171 9.67 7.10 -10.24
N SER A 172 8.96 7.56 -11.26
CA SER A 172 8.21 6.68 -12.17
C SER A 172 9.12 5.66 -12.85
N ALA A 173 10.33 6.06 -13.25
CA ALA A 173 11.28 5.18 -13.93
C ALA A 173 11.73 4.02 -13.04
N GLU A 174 12.02 4.28 -11.77
CA GLU A 174 12.41 3.23 -10.81
C GLU A 174 11.21 2.36 -10.41
N THR A 175 10.02 2.94 -10.31
CA THR A 175 8.79 2.18 -10.02
C THR A 175 8.46 1.20 -11.16
N GLU A 176 8.59 1.63 -12.42
CA GLU A 176 8.42 0.75 -13.57
C GLU A 176 9.44 -0.40 -13.59
N LYS A 177 10.72 -0.12 -13.33
CA LYS A 177 11.75 -1.16 -13.19
C LYS A 177 11.45 -2.14 -12.07
N MET A 178 10.90 -1.65 -10.95
CA MET A 178 10.47 -2.49 -9.83
C MET A 178 9.33 -3.44 -10.24
N LEU A 179 8.35 -2.94 -11.00
CA LEU A 179 7.27 -3.75 -11.55
C LEU A 179 7.76 -4.75 -12.61
N ASP A 180 8.80 -4.42 -13.39
CA ASP A 180 9.44 -5.36 -14.31
C ASP A 180 10.13 -6.51 -13.55
N LEU A 181 10.73 -6.23 -12.39
CA LEU A 181 11.25 -7.27 -11.51
C LEU A 181 10.14 -8.18 -11.00
N ALA A 182 8.96 -7.63 -10.67
CA ALA A 182 7.80 -8.47 -10.29
C ALA A 182 7.40 -9.43 -11.41
N CYS A 183 7.37 -8.98 -12.67
CA CYS A 183 7.09 -9.86 -13.81
C CYS A 183 8.12 -11.00 -13.91
N LYS A 184 9.41 -10.70 -13.75
CA LYS A 184 10.49 -11.71 -13.80
C LYS A 184 10.39 -12.70 -12.62
N LEU A 185 10.09 -12.22 -11.42
CA LEU A 185 9.93 -13.05 -10.23
C LEU A 185 8.67 -13.91 -10.29
N ALA A 186 7.58 -13.41 -10.91
CA ALA A 186 6.33 -14.15 -11.10
C ALA A 186 6.44 -15.27 -12.14
N ALA A 187 7.32 -15.13 -13.12
CA ALA A 187 7.61 -16.14 -14.16
C ALA A 187 8.26 -17.42 -13.58
N VAL A 188 7.88 -17.79 -12.38
CA VAL A 188 8.33 -19.02 -11.72
C VAL A 188 7.67 -20.20 -12.42
N LYS A 189 8.43 -20.91 -13.28
CA LYS A 189 8.05 -22.21 -13.84
C LYS A 189 7.78 -23.24 -12.73
#